data_8b4d4fce23c96a9ebcd0eae9396d484b
#
_entry.id   8b4d4fce23c96a9ebcd0eae9396d484b
#
_cell.length_a   1.000
_cell.length_b   1.000
_cell.length_c   1.000
_cell.angle_alpha   90.00
_cell.angle_beta   90.00
_cell.angle_gamma   90.00
#
_symmetry.space_group_name_H-M   'P 1'
#
loop_
_entity.id
_entity.type
_entity.pdbx_description
1 polymer ?
#
loop_
_entity_poly.entity_id
_entity_poly.type
_entity_poly.pdbx_seq_one_letter_code
_entity_poly.pdbx_strand_id
1 'polypeptide(L)'
;MTALAKNLVKTVGSNPFPRHSPFMLRVGFGYDVHPLVPGRPLVLGGVTIPYERGLEGHSDADVLLHALTDAVLGALGAGDIGAHFPNTDPKWKNVASTLFLAESARLAKEKKATILNVDATLLAEAPKLLPHFPAMCAKIAAALGLPVDRVNMKATTNEKLGFIGRGDGIAALAVAALEVPE
;
A
#
# COMPACT_ATOMS: atom_id res chain seq x y z
N MET A 1 34.41 35.61 32.10
CA MET A 1 33.88 34.66 31.06
C MET A 1 35.04 33.82 30.57
N THR A 2 35.11 32.60 31.05
CA THR A 2 36.27 31.70 30.96
C THR A 2 36.39 31.07 29.57
N ALA A 3 37.62 30.79 29.15
CA ALA A 3 38.02 30.23 27.86
C ALA A 3 37.31 28.90 27.47
N LEU A 4 36.64 28.23 28.42
CA LEU A 4 35.86 27.02 28.21
C LEU A 4 34.60 27.24 27.39
N ALA A 5 33.98 28.43 27.40
CA ALA A 5 32.76 28.74 26.68
C ALA A 5 33.00 29.01 25.18
N LYS A 6 34.22 29.31 24.77
CA LYS A 6 34.56 29.60 23.37
C LYS A 6 34.88 28.34 22.52
N ASN A 7 35.15 27.19 23.15
CA ASN A 7 35.48 25.95 22.43
C ASN A 7 34.26 25.05 22.18
N LEU A 8 33.11 25.33 22.83
CA LEU A 8 31.90 24.52 22.61
C LEU A 8 31.07 24.89 21.36
N VAL A 9 31.38 26.04 20.75
CA VAL A 9 30.64 26.54 19.56
C VAL A 9 31.26 26.10 18.22
N LYS A 10 32.47 25.53 18.23
CA LYS A 10 33.21 25.16 17.03
C LYS A 10 33.02 23.71 16.54
N THR A 11 32.27 22.89 17.26
CA THR A 11 32.04 21.48 16.89
C THR A 11 30.62 21.15 16.38
N VAL A 12 29.78 22.17 16.17
CA VAL A 12 28.45 21.98 15.52
C VAL A 12 28.56 22.39 14.03
N GLY A 13 29.42 21.74 13.30
CA GLY A 13 29.74 22.21 11.93
C GLY A 13 30.03 21.13 10.89
N SER A 14 29.85 19.85 11.18
CA SER A 14 29.84 18.81 10.14
C SER A 14 28.61 17.93 10.36
N ASN A 15 27.57 18.20 9.55
CA ASN A 15 26.47 17.27 9.41
C ASN A 15 27.07 15.91 9.01
N PRO A 16 27.02 14.86 9.87
CA PRO A 16 27.61 13.56 9.56
C PRO A 16 26.90 12.84 8.41
N PHE A 17 25.78 13.39 7.93
CA PHE A 17 25.07 12.85 6.78
C PHE A 17 25.65 13.49 5.50
N PRO A 18 26.00 12.67 4.48
CA PRO A 18 26.45 13.20 3.20
C PRO A 18 25.38 14.16 2.66
N ARG A 19 25.82 15.38 2.38
CA ARG A 19 24.94 16.39 1.76
C ARG A 19 24.59 15.91 0.35
N HIS A 20 23.25 15.83 0.11
CA HIS A 20 22.63 15.69 -1.19
C HIS A 20 22.76 14.31 -1.87
N SER A 21 21.94 13.35 -1.44
CA SER A 21 21.31 12.51 -2.45
C SER A 21 20.36 13.42 -3.26
N PRO A 22 20.40 13.39 -4.60
CA PRO A 22 19.43 14.14 -5.42
C PRO A 22 18.01 13.57 -5.29
N PHE A 23 17.80 12.68 -4.35
CA PHE A 23 16.55 12.00 -4.07
C PHE A 23 16.18 12.10 -2.59
N MET A 24 14.90 12.31 -2.36
CA MET A 24 14.29 12.27 -1.04
C MET A 24 13.53 10.94 -0.88
N LEU A 25 13.77 10.25 0.25
CA LEU A 25 12.95 9.10 0.62
C LEU A 25 11.58 9.58 1.12
N ARG A 26 10.51 9.07 0.53
CA ARG A 26 9.14 9.28 0.99
C ARG A 26 8.49 7.95 1.33
N VAL A 27 7.63 7.99 2.35
CA VAL A 27 6.83 6.85 2.79
C VAL A 27 5.36 7.25 2.71
N GLY A 28 4.56 6.41 2.09
CA GLY A 28 3.11 6.52 2.09
C GLY A 28 2.49 5.37 2.85
N PHE A 29 1.35 5.65 3.47
CA PHE A 29 0.53 4.69 4.19
C PHE A 29 -0.86 4.61 3.54
N GLY A 30 -1.39 3.41 3.40
CA GLY A 30 -2.74 3.16 2.92
C GLY A 30 -3.50 2.24 3.88
N TYR A 31 -4.78 2.50 4.00
CA TYR A 31 -5.73 1.68 4.73
C TYR A 31 -7.02 1.60 3.95
N ASP A 32 -7.57 0.38 3.82
CA ASP A 32 -8.90 0.18 3.25
C ASP A 32 -9.62 -0.95 3.98
N VAL A 33 -10.95 -0.96 3.90
CA VAL A 33 -11.82 -1.97 4.51
C VAL A 33 -13.07 -2.15 3.69
N HIS A 34 -13.45 -3.42 3.45
CA HIS A 34 -14.67 -3.78 2.74
C HIS A 34 -15.47 -4.83 3.51
N PRO A 35 -16.81 -4.75 3.51
CA PRO A 35 -17.67 -5.77 4.10
C PRO A 35 -17.64 -7.06 3.27
N LEU A 36 -17.75 -8.21 3.95
CA LEU A 36 -17.91 -9.54 3.35
C LEU A 36 -19.39 -9.83 3.10
N VAL A 37 -19.75 -10.09 1.84
CA VAL A 37 -21.10 -10.39 1.40
C VAL A 37 -21.17 -11.69 0.62
N PRO A 38 -22.28 -12.44 0.66
CA PRO A 38 -22.46 -13.63 -0.17
C PRO A 38 -22.61 -13.27 -1.64
N GLY A 39 -22.33 -14.24 -2.52
CA GLY A 39 -22.59 -14.12 -3.98
C GLY A 39 -21.58 -13.29 -4.77
N ARG A 40 -20.49 -12.83 -4.15
CA ARG A 40 -19.35 -12.19 -4.83
C ARG A 40 -18.09 -13.06 -4.70
N PRO A 41 -17.21 -13.09 -5.70
CA PRO A 41 -15.90 -13.71 -5.57
C PRO A 41 -15.05 -12.90 -4.56
N LEU A 42 -14.25 -13.59 -3.75
CA LEU A 42 -13.23 -12.95 -2.93
C LEU A 42 -11.98 -12.74 -3.78
N VAL A 43 -11.63 -11.48 -4.04
CA VAL A 43 -10.41 -11.10 -4.76
C VAL A 43 -9.49 -10.34 -3.80
N LEU A 44 -8.25 -10.82 -3.64
CA LEU A 44 -7.23 -10.17 -2.81
C LEU A 44 -5.87 -10.23 -3.51
N GLY A 45 -5.21 -9.09 -3.64
CA GLY A 45 -3.94 -8.97 -4.37
C GLY A 45 -4.05 -9.40 -5.83
N GLY A 46 -5.20 -9.18 -6.46
CA GLY A 46 -5.53 -9.61 -7.82
C GLY A 46 -5.75 -11.13 -7.96
N VAL A 47 -5.82 -11.90 -6.86
CA VAL A 47 -6.00 -13.35 -6.86
C VAL A 47 -7.39 -13.68 -6.35
N THR A 48 -8.13 -14.50 -7.10
CA THR A 48 -9.41 -15.04 -6.62
C THR A 48 -9.16 -16.14 -5.60
N ILE A 49 -9.70 -15.96 -4.40
CA ILE A 49 -9.54 -16.87 -3.26
C ILE A 49 -10.82 -17.72 -3.14
N PRO A 50 -10.72 -19.04 -3.07
CA PRO A 50 -11.87 -19.89 -2.81
C PRO A 50 -12.48 -19.60 -1.43
N TYR A 51 -13.65 -18.98 -1.43
CA TYR A 51 -14.39 -18.63 -0.21
C TYR A 51 -15.86 -18.39 -0.55
N GLU A 52 -16.76 -18.62 0.41
CA GLU A 52 -18.22 -18.50 0.21
C GLU A 52 -18.74 -17.07 0.12
N ARG A 53 -17.94 -16.10 0.56
CA ARG A 53 -18.24 -14.67 0.55
C ARG A 53 -17.12 -13.91 -0.15
N GLY A 54 -17.46 -12.78 -0.77
CA GLY A 54 -16.49 -11.84 -1.35
C GLY A 54 -16.68 -10.44 -0.79
N LEU A 55 -15.79 -9.54 -1.15
CA LEU A 55 -15.86 -8.16 -0.69
C LEU A 55 -16.83 -7.34 -1.51
N GLU A 56 -17.60 -6.45 -0.84
CA GLU A 56 -18.51 -5.52 -1.48
C GLU A 56 -17.78 -4.21 -1.83
N GLY A 57 -18.00 -3.71 -3.02
CA GLY A 57 -17.45 -2.45 -3.51
C GLY A 57 -17.80 -2.17 -4.95
N HIS A 58 -17.38 -1.01 -5.45
CA HIS A 58 -17.68 -0.53 -6.80
C HIS A 58 -16.86 -1.29 -7.87
N SER A 59 -15.59 -1.57 -7.60
CA SER A 59 -14.67 -2.38 -8.42
C SER A 59 -14.80 -3.87 -8.08
N ASP A 60 -13.75 -4.66 -8.27
CA ASP A 60 -13.63 -6.01 -7.73
C ASP A 60 -13.48 -6.03 -6.19
N ALA A 61 -13.43 -4.84 -5.57
CA ALA A 61 -13.31 -4.62 -4.13
C ALA A 61 -12.07 -5.26 -3.50
N ASP A 62 -10.96 -5.33 -4.22
CA ASP A 62 -9.68 -5.81 -3.70
C ASP A 62 -9.10 -4.81 -2.70
N VAL A 63 -9.46 -5.00 -1.44
CA VAL A 63 -9.06 -4.13 -0.31
C VAL A 63 -7.54 -3.99 -0.19
N LEU A 64 -6.78 -5.02 -0.56
CA LEU A 64 -5.32 -5.00 -0.53
C LEU A 64 -4.73 -4.08 -1.59
N LEU A 65 -5.22 -4.19 -2.82
CA LEU A 65 -4.76 -3.34 -3.92
C LEU A 65 -5.21 -1.89 -3.75
N HIS A 66 -6.36 -1.63 -3.12
CA HIS A 66 -6.79 -0.28 -2.77
C HIS A 66 -5.83 0.35 -1.74
N ALA A 67 -5.53 -0.35 -0.64
CA ALA A 67 -4.58 0.12 0.36
C ALA A 67 -3.17 0.36 -0.22
N LEU A 68 -2.69 -0.54 -1.10
CA LEU A 68 -1.40 -0.36 -1.79
C LEU A 68 -1.41 0.84 -2.74
N THR A 69 -2.52 1.06 -3.46
CA THR A 69 -2.69 2.23 -4.34
C THR A 69 -2.60 3.52 -3.53
N ASP A 70 -3.30 3.60 -2.41
CA ASP A 70 -3.25 4.76 -1.50
C ASP A 70 -1.86 4.97 -0.90
N ALA A 71 -1.17 3.89 -0.53
CA ALA A 71 0.21 4.00 -0.04
C ALA A 71 1.15 4.63 -1.08
N VAL A 72 1.06 4.20 -2.34
CA VAL A 72 1.88 4.77 -3.43
C VAL A 72 1.50 6.22 -3.72
N LEU A 73 0.19 6.51 -3.86
CA LEU A 73 -0.30 7.88 -4.11
C LEU A 73 0.07 8.83 -2.96
N GLY A 74 -0.07 8.39 -1.70
CA GLY A 74 0.31 9.15 -0.52
C GLY A 74 1.80 9.49 -0.50
N ALA A 75 2.70 8.54 -0.79
CA ALA A 75 4.13 8.79 -0.90
C ALA A 75 4.47 9.82 -1.99
N LEU A 76 3.71 9.82 -3.10
CA LEU A 76 3.84 10.80 -4.19
C LEU A 76 3.27 12.18 -3.86
N GLY A 77 2.51 12.33 -2.76
CA GLY A 77 1.74 13.53 -2.48
C GLY A 77 0.66 13.78 -3.54
N ALA A 78 0.04 12.70 -4.05
CA ALA A 78 -0.91 12.75 -5.17
C ALA A 78 -2.37 12.53 -4.74
N GLY A 79 -2.68 12.61 -3.44
CA GLY A 79 -4.02 12.35 -2.92
C GLY A 79 -4.26 10.86 -2.68
N ASP A 80 -5.46 10.39 -2.98
CA ASP A 80 -5.95 9.05 -2.70
C ASP A 80 -6.63 8.40 -3.93
N ILE A 81 -7.02 7.13 -3.79
CA ILE A 81 -7.70 6.37 -4.83
C ILE A 81 -9.02 7.04 -5.27
N GLY A 82 -9.75 7.66 -4.34
CA GLY A 82 -11.03 8.32 -4.64
C GLY A 82 -10.87 9.54 -5.54
N ALA A 83 -9.77 10.29 -5.40
CA ALA A 83 -9.46 11.44 -6.24
C ALA A 83 -9.14 11.05 -7.69
N HIS A 84 -8.51 9.88 -7.89
CA HIS A 84 -8.12 9.40 -9.23
C HIS A 84 -9.18 8.52 -9.89
N PHE A 85 -9.92 7.74 -9.09
CA PHE A 85 -10.88 6.74 -9.56
C PHE A 85 -12.22 6.87 -8.82
N PRO A 86 -12.92 8.02 -9.00
CA PRO A 86 -14.16 8.27 -8.28
C PRO A 86 -15.21 7.18 -8.53
N ASN A 87 -15.81 6.69 -7.47
CA ASN A 87 -16.86 5.67 -7.51
C ASN A 87 -18.16 6.15 -8.21
N THR A 88 -18.27 7.44 -8.50
CA THR A 88 -19.35 8.01 -9.29
C THR A 88 -19.17 7.86 -10.80
N ASP A 89 -17.96 7.51 -11.26
CA ASP A 89 -17.67 7.31 -12.67
C ASP A 89 -17.93 5.84 -13.07
N PRO A 90 -18.94 5.57 -13.94
CA PRO A 90 -19.31 4.21 -14.32
C PRO A 90 -18.19 3.39 -14.96
N LYS A 91 -17.16 4.04 -15.52
CA LYS A 91 -16.04 3.34 -16.16
C LYS A 91 -15.22 2.48 -15.17
N TRP A 92 -15.29 2.78 -13.86
CA TRP A 92 -14.58 2.04 -12.82
C TRP A 92 -15.41 0.91 -12.19
N LYS A 93 -16.67 0.76 -12.63
CA LYS A 93 -17.54 -0.29 -12.13
C LYS A 93 -17.05 -1.68 -12.56
N ASN A 94 -16.88 -2.58 -11.61
CA ASN A 94 -16.40 -3.96 -11.80
C ASN A 94 -15.00 -4.07 -12.45
N VAL A 95 -14.22 -3.01 -12.43
CA VAL A 95 -12.83 -3.01 -12.92
C VAL A 95 -11.93 -3.76 -11.94
N ALA A 96 -10.95 -4.48 -12.47
CA ALA A 96 -9.91 -5.10 -11.63
C ALA A 96 -9.03 -4.04 -10.99
N SER A 97 -8.90 -4.07 -9.67
CA SER A 97 -8.11 -3.07 -8.89
C SER A 97 -6.61 -3.11 -9.21
N THR A 98 -6.14 -4.15 -9.92
CA THR A 98 -4.78 -4.16 -10.48
C THR A 98 -4.52 -2.98 -11.42
N LEU A 99 -5.55 -2.45 -12.09
CA LEU A 99 -5.44 -1.25 -12.93
C LEU A 99 -5.17 0.01 -12.09
N PHE A 100 -5.78 0.14 -10.92
CA PHE A 100 -5.54 1.27 -10.02
C PHE A 100 -4.10 1.26 -9.51
N LEU A 101 -3.61 0.09 -9.11
CA LEU A 101 -2.23 -0.07 -8.66
C LEU A 101 -1.22 0.22 -9.79
N ALA A 102 -1.47 -0.29 -11.00
CA ALA A 102 -0.62 -0.02 -12.16
C ALA A 102 -0.62 1.46 -12.54
N GLU A 103 -1.76 2.15 -12.41
CA GLU A 103 -1.85 3.58 -12.66
C GLU A 103 -1.07 4.39 -11.64
N SER A 104 -1.09 4.00 -10.35
CA SER A 104 -0.26 4.65 -9.32
C SER A 104 1.23 4.49 -9.62
N ALA A 105 1.66 3.33 -10.14
CA ALA A 105 3.03 3.11 -10.60
C ALA A 105 3.39 3.97 -11.84
N ARG A 106 2.45 4.14 -12.76
CA ARG A 106 2.62 5.03 -13.92
C ARG A 106 2.82 6.49 -13.47
N LEU A 107 2.00 6.95 -12.51
CA LEU A 107 2.13 8.29 -11.93
C LEU A 107 3.47 8.47 -11.19
N ALA A 108 3.96 7.44 -10.49
CA ALA A 108 5.29 7.47 -9.89
C ALA A 108 6.36 7.70 -10.94
N LYS A 109 6.31 6.95 -12.05
CA LYS A 109 7.25 7.10 -13.16
C LYS A 109 7.19 8.49 -13.81
N GLU A 110 6.01 9.06 -14.00
CA GLU A 110 5.85 10.42 -14.54
C GLU A 110 6.49 11.49 -13.64
N LYS A 111 6.36 11.32 -12.32
CA LYS A 111 7.04 12.16 -11.32
C LYS A 111 8.52 11.83 -11.14
N LYS A 112 9.08 10.93 -11.95
CA LYS A 112 10.47 10.43 -11.85
C LYS A 112 10.78 9.81 -10.48
N ALA A 113 9.75 9.33 -9.79
CA ALA A 113 9.89 8.61 -8.55
C ALA A 113 10.13 7.12 -8.81
N THR A 114 10.91 6.49 -7.93
CA THR A 114 11.17 5.05 -7.95
C THR A 114 10.52 4.41 -6.74
N ILE A 115 9.63 3.46 -6.97
CA ILE A 115 9.07 2.63 -5.88
C ILE A 115 10.18 1.66 -5.45
N LEU A 116 10.53 1.68 -4.15
CA LEU A 116 11.61 0.86 -3.61
C LEU A 116 11.11 -0.50 -3.14
N ASN A 117 10.06 -0.48 -2.34
CA ASN A 117 9.37 -1.68 -1.83
C ASN A 117 7.97 -1.33 -1.35
N VAL A 118 7.18 -2.37 -1.16
CA VAL A 118 5.89 -2.30 -0.48
C VAL A 118 5.78 -3.41 0.57
N ASP A 119 5.08 -3.10 1.66
CA ASP A 119 4.75 -4.02 2.73
C ASP A 119 3.27 -3.89 3.08
N ALA A 120 2.55 -5.01 3.16
CA ALA A 120 1.13 -4.99 3.45
C ALA A 120 0.73 -6.05 4.46
N THR A 121 -0.33 -5.75 5.22
CA THR A 121 -0.93 -6.65 6.20
C THR A 121 -2.43 -6.74 5.97
N LEU A 122 -2.93 -7.96 5.75
CA LEU A 122 -4.35 -8.26 5.72
C LEU A 122 -4.85 -8.60 7.12
N LEU A 123 -5.98 -8.02 7.50
CA LEU A 123 -6.69 -8.34 8.72
C LEU A 123 -7.97 -9.11 8.35
N ALA A 124 -7.99 -10.41 8.65
CA ALA A 124 -9.09 -11.29 8.29
C ALA A 124 -9.17 -12.49 9.24
N GLU A 125 -10.38 -12.83 9.70
CA GLU A 125 -10.60 -14.05 10.49
C GLU A 125 -10.58 -15.31 9.62
N ALA A 126 -11.04 -15.20 8.39
CA ALA A 126 -11.10 -16.24 7.38
C ALA A 126 -11.17 -15.62 5.98
N PRO A 127 -10.78 -16.37 4.93
CA PRO A 127 -10.12 -17.67 4.93
C PRO A 127 -8.63 -17.62 5.32
N LYS A 128 -7.92 -18.75 5.32
CA LYS A 128 -6.46 -18.79 5.46
C LYS A 128 -5.81 -18.21 4.20
N LEU A 129 -5.07 -17.11 4.34
CA LEU A 129 -4.52 -16.34 3.22
C LEU A 129 -3.09 -16.71 2.85
N LEU A 130 -2.30 -17.25 3.79
CA LEU A 130 -0.89 -17.58 3.60
C LEU A 130 -0.59 -18.41 2.33
N PRO A 131 -1.38 -19.43 1.96
CA PRO A 131 -1.11 -20.20 0.73
C PRO A 131 -1.19 -19.38 -0.57
N HIS A 132 -1.87 -18.23 -0.54
CA HIS A 132 -2.09 -17.39 -1.72
C HIS A 132 -1.07 -16.25 -1.85
N PHE A 133 -0.25 -15.99 -0.82
CA PHE A 133 0.73 -14.90 -0.82
C PHE A 133 1.71 -14.92 -1.99
N PRO A 134 2.28 -16.07 -2.40
CA PRO A 134 3.19 -16.07 -3.55
C PRO A 134 2.55 -15.55 -4.83
N ALA A 135 1.28 -15.91 -5.09
CA ALA A 135 0.54 -15.44 -6.27
C ALA A 135 0.17 -13.96 -6.16
N MET A 136 -0.24 -13.49 -4.96
CA MET A 136 -0.52 -12.08 -4.70
C MET A 136 0.75 -11.23 -4.89
N CYS A 137 1.88 -11.62 -4.27
CA CYS A 137 3.15 -10.91 -4.42
C CYS A 137 3.59 -10.79 -5.88
N ALA A 138 3.45 -11.88 -6.65
CA ALA A 138 3.78 -11.86 -8.07
C ALA A 138 2.92 -10.86 -8.88
N LYS A 139 1.61 -10.81 -8.61
CA LYS A 139 0.70 -9.88 -9.30
C LYS A 139 0.96 -8.42 -8.89
N ILE A 140 1.18 -8.16 -7.59
CA ILE A 140 1.51 -6.83 -7.07
C ILE A 140 2.83 -6.36 -7.65
N ALA A 141 3.86 -7.21 -7.65
CA ALA A 141 5.17 -6.91 -8.23
C ALA A 141 5.06 -6.56 -9.71
N ALA A 142 4.30 -7.34 -10.48
CA ALA A 142 4.06 -7.07 -11.91
C ALA A 142 3.34 -5.73 -12.13
N ALA A 143 2.31 -5.40 -11.34
CA ALA A 143 1.57 -4.16 -11.45
C ALA A 143 2.43 -2.92 -11.11
N LEU A 144 3.34 -3.05 -10.12
CA LEU A 144 4.23 -1.99 -9.69
C LEU A 144 5.55 -1.92 -10.49
N GLY A 145 5.84 -2.93 -11.32
CA GLY A 145 7.13 -3.03 -12.01
C GLY A 145 8.30 -3.32 -11.07
N LEU A 146 8.06 -4.07 -9.99
CA LEU A 146 9.04 -4.42 -8.97
C LEU A 146 9.51 -5.88 -9.09
N PRO A 147 10.74 -6.20 -8.64
CA PRO A 147 11.12 -7.56 -8.28
C PRO A 147 10.22 -8.08 -7.16
N VAL A 148 9.89 -9.39 -7.17
CA VAL A 148 8.97 -10.01 -6.20
C VAL A 148 9.47 -9.90 -4.76
N ASP A 149 10.78 -9.94 -4.54
CA ASP A 149 11.45 -9.82 -3.23
C ASP A 149 11.28 -8.43 -2.58
N ARG A 150 10.77 -7.44 -3.33
CA ARG A 150 10.43 -6.10 -2.83
C ARG A 150 8.96 -5.94 -2.45
N VAL A 151 8.19 -7.01 -2.52
CA VAL A 151 6.78 -7.06 -2.11
C VAL A 151 6.67 -8.01 -0.92
N ASN A 152 6.33 -7.48 0.25
CA ASN A 152 6.09 -8.30 1.44
C ASN A 152 4.62 -8.31 1.83
N MET A 153 4.14 -9.48 2.28
CA MET A 153 2.78 -9.73 2.70
C MET A 153 2.73 -10.39 4.06
N LYS A 154 1.80 -9.94 4.89
CA LYS A 154 1.47 -10.51 6.19
C LYS A 154 -0.04 -10.63 6.32
N ALA A 155 -0.51 -11.50 7.20
CA ALA A 155 -1.91 -11.53 7.63
C ALA A 155 -1.99 -11.77 9.13
N THR A 156 -3.03 -11.22 9.74
CA THR A 156 -3.37 -11.44 11.13
C THR A 156 -4.88 -11.54 11.30
N THR A 157 -5.32 -12.16 12.38
CA THR A 157 -6.71 -12.08 12.84
C THR A 157 -6.89 -10.87 13.75
N ASN A 158 -8.13 -10.55 14.09
CA ASN A 158 -8.46 -9.58 15.14
C ASN A 158 -8.83 -10.27 16.48
N GLU A 159 -8.41 -11.53 16.66
CA GLU A 159 -8.67 -12.30 17.88
C GLU A 159 -10.16 -12.29 18.29
N LYS A 160 -11.06 -12.38 17.33
CA LYS A 160 -12.53 -12.29 17.48
C LYS A 160 -13.05 -10.91 17.95
N LEU A 161 -12.22 -9.88 17.98
CA LEU A 161 -12.61 -8.54 18.42
C LEU A 161 -13.08 -7.67 17.25
N GLY A 162 -14.12 -6.88 17.50
CA GLY A 162 -14.68 -5.92 16.56
C GLY A 162 -15.31 -6.56 15.33
N PHE A 163 -15.55 -5.76 14.30
CA PHE A 163 -16.19 -6.21 13.05
C PHE A 163 -15.32 -7.18 12.23
N ILE A 164 -14.00 -6.98 12.21
CA ILE A 164 -13.10 -7.96 11.59
C ILE A 164 -13.17 -9.30 12.34
N GLY A 165 -13.12 -9.25 13.68
CA GLY A 165 -13.15 -10.44 14.52
C GLY A 165 -14.48 -11.22 14.44
N ARG A 166 -15.58 -10.56 14.10
CA ARG A 166 -16.85 -11.23 13.78
C ARG A 166 -16.93 -11.77 12.35
N GLY A 167 -15.94 -11.46 11.51
CA GLY A 167 -15.95 -11.83 10.10
C GLY A 167 -16.93 -11.01 9.25
N ASP A 168 -17.22 -9.76 9.66
CA ASP A 168 -18.12 -8.87 8.92
C ASP A 168 -17.41 -8.24 7.70
N GLY A 169 -16.07 -8.22 7.68
CA GLY A 169 -15.28 -7.64 6.62
C GLY A 169 -13.81 -8.05 6.67
N ILE A 170 -13.03 -7.58 5.71
CA ILE A 170 -11.57 -7.69 5.64
C ILE A 170 -11.01 -6.27 5.52
N ALA A 171 -9.91 -5.99 6.25
CA ALA A 171 -9.16 -4.75 6.12
C ALA A 171 -7.74 -5.03 5.62
N ALA A 172 -7.13 -4.01 5.03
CA ALA A 172 -5.74 -4.02 4.63
C ALA A 172 -5.03 -2.73 5.09
N LEU A 173 -3.79 -2.90 5.52
CA LEU A 173 -2.83 -1.85 5.80
C LEU A 173 -1.67 -2.01 4.82
N ALA A 174 -1.19 -0.93 4.25
CA ALA A 174 -0.08 -0.96 3.33
C ALA A 174 0.89 0.20 3.57
N VAL A 175 2.16 -0.04 3.30
CA VAL A 175 3.21 0.97 3.27
C VAL A 175 3.95 0.86 1.95
N ALA A 176 4.25 1.99 1.33
CA ALA A 176 5.11 2.09 0.17
C ALA A 176 6.28 3.05 0.47
N ALA A 177 7.50 2.64 0.14
CA ALA A 177 8.68 3.48 0.20
C ALA A 177 9.11 3.87 -1.22
N LEU A 178 9.30 5.16 -1.47
CA LEU A 178 9.68 5.71 -2.76
C LEU A 178 10.87 6.65 -2.62
N GLU A 179 11.76 6.62 -3.61
CA GLU A 179 12.69 7.72 -3.87
C GLU A 179 12.04 8.71 -4.84
N VAL A 180 12.04 10.00 -4.47
CA VAL A 180 11.49 11.09 -5.29
C VAL A 180 12.60 12.11 -5.54
N PRO A 181 12.72 12.69 -6.74
CA PRO A 181 13.63 13.82 -6.98
C PRO A 181 13.32 14.98 -6.03
N GLU A 182 14.37 15.71 -5.60
CA GLU A 182 14.23 16.98 -4.87
C GLU A 182 13.61 18.08 -5.74
#